data_f573b0fb409b23edc93f072cdf37069e
#
_entry.id   f573b0fb409b23edc93f072cdf37069e
#
_cell.length_a   1.000
_cell.length_b   1.000
_cell.length_c   1.000
_cell.angle_alpha   90.00
_cell.angle_beta   90.00
_cell.angle_gamma   90.00
#
_symmetry.space_group_name_H-M   'P 1'
#
loop_
_entity.id
_entity.type
_entity.pdbx_description
1 polymer ?
#
loop_
_entity_poly.entity_id
_entity_poly.type
_entity_poly.pdbx_seq_one_letter_code
_entity_poly.pdbx_strand_id
1 'polypeptide(L)'
;MNKRQLGKTNINLTAIGFGGAPLGNLFESLDERSCYNILEKTYEAGINIYDTSPLYGYGLSEHRLGNFLKTVDEESYFLSTKVGRYLTPAKKENIDRGRHVYGTPHVRRRHAYTKTCV
;
A
#
# COMPACT_ATOMS: atom_id res chain seq x y z
N MET A 1 2.54 8.33 -20.59
CA MET A 1 1.14 8.21 -20.09
C MET A 1 0.56 9.60 -19.83
N ASN A 2 -0.73 9.84 -20.10
CA ASN A 2 -1.36 11.14 -19.84
C ASN A 2 -1.37 11.46 -18.35
N LYS A 3 -1.03 12.70 -18.00
CA LYS A 3 -1.03 13.19 -16.62
C LYS A 3 -2.12 14.25 -16.43
N ARG A 4 -2.65 14.36 -15.23
CA ARG A 4 -3.61 15.37 -14.81
C ARG A 4 -3.17 16.04 -13.52
N GLN A 5 -3.36 17.34 -13.43
CA GLN A 5 -3.04 18.10 -12.23
C GLN A 5 -4.00 17.73 -11.09
N LEU A 6 -3.46 17.51 -9.90
CA LEU A 6 -4.23 17.23 -8.69
C LEU A 6 -4.79 18.54 -8.12
N GLY A 7 -6.05 18.83 -8.45
CA GLY A 7 -6.71 20.04 -7.99
C GLY A 7 -5.94 21.32 -8.35
N LYS A 8 -5.66 22.16 -7.34
CA LYS A 8 -4.91 23.42 -7.48
C LYS A 8 -3.42 23.29 -7.09
N THR A 9 -2.91 22.06 -6.96
CA THR A 9 -1.51 21.79 -6.60
C THR A 9 -0.62 21.77 -7.83
N ASN A 10 0.72 21.77 -7.63
CA ASN A 10 1.67 21.56 -8.72
C ASN A 10 1.94 20.06 -9.01
N ILE A 11 1.14 19.17 -8.43
CA ILE A 11 1.28 17.72 -8.57
C ILE A 11 0.55 17.25 -9.84
N ASN A 12 1.27 16.56 -10.71
CA ASN A 12 0.75 15.96 -11.93
C ASN A 12 0.77 14.44 -11.81
N LEU A 13 -0.40 13.84 -11.67
CA LEU A 13 -0.59 12.40 -11.54
C LEU A 13 -0.94 11.76 -12.87
N THR A 14 -0.46 10.54 -13.11
CA THR A 14 -0.92 9.73 -14.24
C THR A 14 -2.42 9.45 -14.15
N ALA A 15 -3.09 9.35 -15.29
CA ALA A 15 -4.52 9.09 -15.36
C ALA A 15 -4.95 7.73 -14.77
N ILE A 16 -3.97 6.81 -14.67
CA ILE A 16 -4.11 5.50 -14.01
C ILE A 16 -3.10 5.45 -12.87
N GLY A 17 -3.52 4.98 -11.70
CA GLY A 17 -2.67 4.73 -10.55
C GLY A 17 -2.55 3.25 -10.22
N PHE A 18 -1.55 2.90 -9.45
CA PHE A 18 -1.36 1.55 -8.92
C PHE A 18 -2.02 1.41 -7.56
N GLY A 19 -2.88 0.40 -7.40
CA GLY A 19 -3.52 0.04 -6.14
C GLY A 19 -2.81 -1.14 -5.45
N GLY A 20 -2.23 -0.90 -4.27
CA GLY A 20 -1.37 -1.84 -3.55
C GLY A 20 -2.08 -2.97 -2.80
N ALA A 21 -3.41 -3.08 -2.82
CA ALA A 21 -4.12 -4.12 -2.07
C ALA A 21 -3.68 -5.57 -2.41
N PRO A 22 -3.44 -5.93 -3.69
CA PRO A 22 -2.93 -7.25 -4.04
C PRO A 22 -1.55 -7.56 -3.43
N LEU A 23 -0.68 -6.55 -3.28
CA LEU A 23 0.63 -6.73 -2.65
C LEU A 23 0.53 -7.17 -1.18
N GLY A 24 -0.61 -6.98 -0.55
CA GLY A 24 -0.92 -7.44 0.81
C GLY A 24 -1.47 -8.87 0.86
N ASN A 25 -1.37 -9.65 -0.21
CA ASN A 25 -1.95 -10.99 -0.31
C ASN A 25 -3.48 -11.00 -0.07
N LEU A 26 -4.19 -9.97 -0.57
CA LEU A 26 -5.63 -9.83 -0.33
C LEU A 26 -6.45 -10.86 -1.08
N PHE A 27 -6.05 -11.23 -2.29
CA PHE A 27 -6.76 -12.13 -3.17
C PHE A 27 -6.08 -13.50 -3.28
N GLU A 28 -4.76 -13.50 -3.35
CA GLU A 28 -3.92 -14.68 -3.43
C GLU A 28 -2.56 -14.40 -2.77
N SER A 29 -1.83 -15.46 -2.45
CA SER A 29 -0.46 -15.33 -1.94
C SER A 29 0.49 -15.03 -3.09
N LEU A 30 1.14 -13.87 -3.04
CA LEU A 30 2.20 -13.49 -3.97
C LEU A 30 3.56 -13.66 -3.30
N ASP A 31 4.53 -14.20 -4.05
CA ASP A 31 5.93 -14.20 -3.63
C ASP A 31 6.59 -12.82 -3.85
N GLU A 32 7.73 -12.59 -3.18
CA GLU A 32 8.42 -11.30 -3.23
C GLU A 32 8.91 -10.93 -4.64
N ARG A 33 9.34 -11.92 -5.43
CA ARG A 33 9.82 -11.71 -6.79
C ARG A 33 8.68 -11.27 -7.72
N SER A 34 7.54 -11.93 -7.62
CA SER A 34 6.33 -11.56 -8.37
C SER A 34 5.87 -10.14 -8.02
N CYS A 35 5.88 -9.78 -6.72
CA CYS A 35 5.55 -8.44 -6.29
C CYS A 35 6.52 -7.39 -6.86
N TYR A 36 7.81 -7.67 -6.82
CA TYR A 36 8.82 -6.78 -7.38
C TYR A 36 8.62 -6.59 -8.89
N ASN A 37 8.44 -7.68 -9.65
CA ASN A 37 8.20 -7.63 -11.09
C ASN A 37 6.95 -6.82 -11.46
N ILE A 38 5.87 -6.96 -10.69
CA ILE A 38 4.63 -6.18 -10.88
C ILE A 38 4.92 -4.68 -10.71
N LEU A 39 5.64 -4.31 -9.66
CA LEU A 39 5.98 -2.92 -9.39
C LEU A 39 6.93 -2.34 -10.43
N GLU A 40 7.94 -3.10 -10.83
CA GLU A 40 8.88 -2.72 -11.89
C GLU A 40 8.16 -2.47 -13.22
N LYS A 41 7.28 -3.38 -13.66
CA LYS A 41 6.46 -3.19 -14.87
C LYS A 41 5.51 -2.01 -14.77
N THR A 42 4.97 -1.76 -13.58
CA THR A 42 4.12 -0.59 -13.32
C THR A 42 4.91 0.71 -13.47
N TYR A 43 6.11 0.75 -12.93
CA TYR A 43 7.01 1.90 -13.01
C TYR A 43 7.50 2.13 -14.46
N GLU A 44 7.94 1.07 -15.16
CA GLU A 44 8.33 1.11 -16.57
C GLU A 44 7.20 1.61 -17.49
N ALA A 45 5.96 1.29 -17.16
CA ALA A 45 4.77 1.82 -17.87
C ALA A 45 4.53 3.32 -17.62
N GLY A 46 5.32 3.96 -16.76
CA GLY A 46 5.28 5.38 -16.44
C GLY A 46 4.14 5.78 -15.49
N ILE A 47 3.60 4.84 -14.71
CA ILE A 47 2.66 5.13 -13.62
C ILE A 47 3.44 5.80 -12.49
N ASN A 48 2.92 6.94 -12.00
CA ASN A 48 3.59 7.72 -10.98
C ASN A 48 2.78 7.93 -9.69
N ILE A 49 1.63 7.31 -9.55
CA ILE A 49 0.84 7.34 -8.29
C ILE A 49 0.62 5.91 -7.78
N TYR A 50 1.00 5.67 -6.53
CA TYR A 50 0.89 4.40 -5.83
C TYR A 50 0.06 4.59 -4.57
N ASP A 51 -1.05 3.85 -4.44
CA ASP A 51 -1.91 3.86 -3.26
C ASP A 51 -1.78 2.56 -2.47
N THR A 52 -1.59 2.67 -1.18
CA THR A 52 -1.48 1.55 -0.25
C THR A 52 -2.27 1.78 1.04
N SER A 53 -2.15 0.87 2.00
CA SER A 53 -2.79 1.02 3.32
C SER A 53 -2.11 0.12 4.35
N PRO A 54 -2.04 0.55 5.64
CA PRO A 54 -1.60 -0.30 6.74
C PRO A 54 -2.36 -1.63 6.85
N LEU A 55 -3.63 -1.65 6.42
CA LEU A 55 -4.45 -2.87 6.47
C LEU A 55 -4.24 -3.83 5.29
N TYR A 56 -3.54 -3.42 4.25
CA TYR A 56 -3.27 -4.32 3.12
C TYR A 56 -2.19 -5.33 3.50
N GLY A 57 -2.63 -6.53 3.90
CA GLY A 57 -1.76 -7.57 4.41
C GLY A 57 -1.12 -7.22 5.77
N TYR A 58 -1.77 -6.35 6.56
CA TYR A 58 -1.25 -5.92 7.87
C TYR A 58 0.17 -5.35 7.80
N GLY A 59 0.39 -4.43 6.88
CA GLY A 59 1.67 -3.77 6.61
C GLY A 59 2.49 -4.38 5.48
N LEU A 60 2.13 -5.57 5.00
CA LEU A 60 2.89 -6.27 3.96
C LEU A 60 2.95 -5.47 2.65
N SER A 61 1.83 -4.88 2.23
CA SER A 61 1.78 -4.05 1.01
C SER A 61 2.68 -2.83 1.13
N GLU A 62 2.63 -2.11 2.27
CA GLU A 62 3.50 -0.95 2.50
C GLU A 62 4.98 -1.35 2.51
N HIS A 63 5.31 -2.51 3.11
CA HIS A 63 6.68 -3.02 3.14
C HIS A 63 7.21 -3.36 1.75
N ARG A 64 6.44 -4.11 0.94
CA ARG A 64 6.81 -4.50 -0.42
C ARG A 64 6.94 -3.29 -1.34
N LEU A 65 5.96 -2.40 -1.30
CA LEU A 65 5.98 -1.17 -2.08
C LEU A 65 7.15 -0.27 -1.68
N GLY A 66 7.38 -0.07 -0.37
CA GLY A 66 8.48 0.74 0.14
C GLY A 66 9.85 0.18 -0.22
N ASN A 67 10.03 -1.16 -0.22
CA ASN A 67 11.28 -1.78 -0.66
C ASN A 67 11.56 -1.53 -2.15
N PHE A 68 10.54 -1.59 -2.99
CA PHE A 68 10.68 -1.26 -4.41
C PHE A 68 10.98 0.23 -4.61
N LEU A 69 10.21 1.12 -3.98
CA LEU A 69 10.33 2.57 -4.18
C LEU A 69 11.71 3.13 -3.75
N LYS A 70 12.41 2.45 -2.84
CA LYS A 70 13.81 2.79 -2.49
C LYS A 70 14.81 2.57 -3.64
N THR A 71 14.44 1.81 -4.66
CA THR A 71 15.31 1.51 -5.81
C THR A 71 15.13 2.46 -6.98
N VAL A 72 14.15 3.38 -6.91
CA VAL A 72 13.82 4.34 -7.95
C VAL A 72 13.96 5.78 -7.43
N ASP A 73 13.98 6.75 -8.35
CA ASP A 73 14.08 8.16 -8.00
C ASP A 73 12.84 8.62 -7.21
N GLU A 74 13.08 9.22 -6.04
CA GLU A 74 12.04 9.71 -5.13
C GLU A 74 11.14 10.79 -5.77
N GLU A 75 11.68 11.60 -6.67
CA GLU A 75 10.92 12.63 -7.39
C GLU A 75 10.05 12.07 -8.53
N SER A 76 10.23 10.79 -8.89
CA SER A 76 9.52 10.16 -9.99
C SER A 76 8.12 9.66 -9.66
N TYR A 77 7.74 9.59 -8.38
CA TYR A 77 6.48 9.02 -7.94
C TYR A 77 5.79 9.82 -6.84
N PHE A 78 4.51 9.54 -6.65
CA PHE A 78 3.69 9.99 -5.53
C PHE A 78 3.14 8.78 -4.78
N LEU A 79 3.26 8.79 -3.47
CA LEU A 79 2.80 7.73 -2.59
C LEU A 79 1.59 8.22 -1.78
N SER A 80 0.51 7.44 -1.82
CA SER A 80 -0.68 7.62 -1.00
C SER A 80 -0.83 6.44 -0.05
N THR A 81 -1.07 6.70 1.22
CA THR A 81 -1.47 5.69 2.20
C THR A 81 -2.61 6.20 3.06
N LYS A 82 -3.09 5.39 3.99
CA LYS A 82 -4.30 5.67 4.75
C LYS A 82 -4.00 5.83 6.23
N VAL A 83 -4.74 6.73 6.87
CA VAL A 83 -4.71 7.00 8.31
C VAL A 83 -6.04 6.61 8.96
N GLY A 84 -6.08 6.53 10.29
CA GLY A 84 -7.28 6.22 11.06
C GLY A 84 -7.38 4.77 11.55
N ARG A 85 -6.54 3.87 11.02
CA ARG A 85 -6.39 2.50 11.52
C ARG A 85 -4.91 2.19 11.67
N TYR A 86 -4.51 1.72 12.85
CA TYR A 86 -3.13 1.28 13.08
C TYR A 86 -3.08 -0.18 13.54
N LEU A 87 -1.95 -0.78 13.29
CA LEU A 87 -1.69 -2.17 13.63
C LEU A 87 -1.04 -2.25 15.00
N THR A 88 -1.46 -3.21 15.80
CA THR A 88 -0.81 -3.52 17.08
C THR A 88 -0.55 -5.01 17.16
N PRO A 89 0.56 -5.46 17.80
CA PRO A 89 0.81 -6.86 18.02
C PRO A 89 -0.40 -7.54 18.66
N ALA A 90 -0.82 -8.69 18.13
CA ALA A 90 -1.95 -9.43 18.65
C ALA A 90 -1.49 -10.57 19.57
N LYS A 91 -2.21 -10.77 20.68
CA LYS A 91 -2.19 -12.05 21.38
C LYS A 91 -3.05 -13.05 20.62
N LYS A 92 -2.74 -14.37 20.72
CA LYS A 92 -3.47 -15.45 20.01
C LYS A 92 -4.99 -15.37 20.14
N GLU A 93 -5.49 -15.03 21.33
CA GLU A 93 -6.91 -14.90 21.66
C GLU A 93 -7.64 -13.73 20.98
N ASN A 94 -6.87 -12.78 20.44
CA ASN A 94 -7.40 -11.53 19.86
C ASN A 94 -7.21 -11.43 18.35
N ILE A 95 -7.01 -12.55 17.68
CA ILE A 95 -6.83 -12.60 16.23
C ILE A 95 -8.19 -12.40 15.54
N ASP A 96 -8.30 -11.33 14.77
CA ASP A 96 -9.46 -11.12 13.91
C ASP A 96 -9.40 -12.09 12.73
N ARG A 97 -10.24 -13.12 12.76
CA ARG A 97 -10.35 -14.14 11.70
C ARG A 97 -11.24 -13.71 10.54
N GLY A 98 -11.75 -12.48 10.55
CA GLY A 98 -12.79 -12.01 9.64
C GLY A 98 -12.36 -11.64 8.23
N ARG A 99 -11.05 -11.63 7.91
CA ARG A 99 -10.57 -11.44 6.53
C ARG A 99 -9.34 -12.31 6.30
N HIS A 100 -9.45 -13.16 5.30
CA HIS A 100 -8.35 -14.01 4.85
C HIS A 100 -7.24 -13.15 4.24
N VAL A 101 -6.12 -13.03 4.96
CA VAL A 101 -4.88 -12.52 4.43
C VAL A 101 -3.90 -13.68 4.43
N TYR A 102 -3.59 -14.19 3.26
CA TYR A 102 -2.73 -15.37 3.12
C TYR A 102 -1.30 -15.04 3.59
N GLY A 103 -0.80 -15.85 4.53
CA GLY A 103 0.63 -15.83 4.92
C GLY A 103 1.09 -14.65 5.77
N THR A 104 0.19 -13.84 6.33
CA THR A 104 0.58 -12.71 7.18
C THR A 104 0.64 -13.07 8.66
N PRO A 105 1.56 -12.48 9.44
CA PRO A 105 1.60 -12.64 10.87
C PRO A 105 0.32 -12.10 11.53
N HIS A 106 -0.04 -12.69 12.64
CA HIS A 106 -1.24 -12.36 13.40
C HIS A 106 -1.15 -10.96 14.02
N VAL A 107 -1.95 -10.04 13.52
CA VAL A 107 -2.00 -8.65 14.00
C VAL A 107 -3.43 -8.27 14.34
N ARG A 108 -3.61 -7.60 15.47
CA ARG A 108 -4.92 -7.10 15.91
C ARG A 108 -5.23 -5.76 15.26
N ARG A 109 -6.45 -5.62 14.73
CA ARG A 109 -6.99 -4.31 14.36
C ARG A 109 -7.38 -3.53 15.60
N ARG A 110 -6.90 -2.32 15.73
CA ARG A 110 -7.55 -1.31 16.56
C ARG A 110 -8.11 -0.22 15.66
N HIS A 111 -9.38 0.10 15.82
CA HIS A 111 -9.95 1.32 15.28
C HIS A 111 -9.53 2.47 16.18
N ALA A 112 -8.55 3.23 15.75
CA ALA A 112 -8.30 4.53 16.34
C ALA A 112 -9.02 5.56 15.48
N TYR A 113 -10.11 6.08 15.95
CA TYR A 113 -10.60 7.35 15.47
C TYR A 113 -9.69 8.41 16.10
N THR A 114 -8.67 8.85 15.38
CA THR A 114 -8.03 10.10 15.72
C THR A 114 -9.07 11.19 15.51
N LYS A 115 -9.61 11.71 16.60
CA LYS A 115 -10.26 13.01 16.58
C LYS A 115 -9.22 14.00 16.06
N THR A 116 -9.46 14.47 14.84
CA THR A 116 -8.97 15.73 14.30
C THR A 116 -7.51 16.10 14.56
N CYS A 117 -6.66 15.92 13.57
CA CYS A 117 -5.66 16.94 13.32
C CYS A 117 -6.34 18.08 12.56
N VAL A 118 -6.60 19.18 13.26
CA VAL A 118 -6.87 20.49 12.68
C VAL A 118 -5.55 21.07 12.23
#